data_bda6de7d3ea7421666502cec763cf426
#
_entry.id   bda6de7d3ea7421666502cec763cf426
#
_cell.length_a   1.000
_cell.length_b   1.000
_cell.length_c   1.000
_cell.angle_alpha   90.00
_cell.angle_beta   90.00
_cell.angle_gamma   90.00
#
_symmetry.space_group_name_H-M   'P 1'
#
loop_
_entity.id
_entity.type
_entity.pdbx_description
1 polymer ?
#
loop_
_entity_poly.entity_id
_entity_poly.type
_entity_poly.pdbx_seq_one_letter_code
_entity_poly.pdbx_strand_id
1 'polypeptide(L)'
;MPKQNIEAVNISAMTAEQRDAALALDVERLLRFGRKHKLIKELDAIVARNTLLDLLGLAQPSEEKVPKEDFDTPAALLDEMVELAAAKGLFDGSVPQYRINFETRMMGALMPRESEVCRKFRKLYAKGGPKAATDWFYDLCVVSNYIRTAQIAKNIQWNTATPYGELEITINLTKPEKDPKVIAMERLQPAASYPKCMLCKENIGYAGRINFPARQTHRIVPINLAGETFYLQYSPYAYFHEHCIMLNDSHKPMEMDRHTLAEIFDFVAQFPHYTCGSNADLPIVGGSILSHSHFQGGRYVFPMQKAHIAVPLRNARYTGVKAGIVNWPVSTVRLVGRSSQEVQSAADDILRAWRDYSDTSVDIIAHTGDTPHNTVTPILHYDENDGYILDLALRNNRTTEQYPDGIFHPHKEYHNIKKENIGLIEVMGLAILPARLKDQSAAIADILTGSAPNTSREAGSPLAVHADWIDGLIKKYGTGLKREKAEAVLRDEIGIVFSHVLENAGVFKQDAAGQAAFLKFMESVGYRKA
;
A
#
# COMPACT_ATOMS: atom_id res chain seq x y z
N MET A 1 26.28 -1.67 13.94
CA MET A 1 25.63 -1.52 15.26
C MET A 1 25.55 -2.91 15.89
N PRO A 2 25.90 -3.12 17.14
CA PRO A 2 25.97 -4.46 17.72
C PRO A 2 24.56 -5.04 17.86
N LYS A 3 24.32 -6.17 17.24
CA LYS A 3 23.16 -7.02 17.52
C LYS A 3 23.30 -7.52 18.95
N GLN A 4 22.51 -6.99 19.88
CA GLN A 4 22.31 -7.68 21.15
C GLN A 4 21.51 -8.94 20.85
N ASN A 5 22.17 -10.11 20.90
CA ASN A 5 21.52 -11.40 21.00
C ASN A 5 20.77 -11.39 22.34
N ILE A 6 19.46 -11.19 22.28
CA ILE A 6 18.58 -11.64 23.37
C ILE A 6 18.63 -13.17 23.26
N GLU A 7 19.23 -13.85 24.22
CA GLU A 7 19.13 -15.30 24.33
C GLU A 7 17.64 -15.66 24.31
N ALA A 8 17.25 -16.51 23.39
CA ALA A 8 15.87 -16.93 23.27
C ALA A 8 15.46 -17.61 24.58
N VAL A 9 14.68 -16.91 25.39
CA VAL A 9 14.16 -17.44 26.64
C VAL A 9 13.34 -18.68 26.31
N ASN A 10 13.70 -19.83 26.89
CA ASN A 10 12.95 -21.07 26.68
C ASN A 10 11.63 -21.03 27.46
N ILE A 11 10.64 -20.33 26.90
CA ILE A 11 9.33 -20.10 27.50
C ILE A 11 8.62 -21.42 27.85
N SER A 12 8.87 -22.49 27.07
CA SER A 12 8.28 -23.81 27.31
C SER A 12 8.75 -24.46 28.60
N ALA A 13 9.94 -24.10 29.11
CA ALA A 13 10.50 -24.64 30.35
C ALA A 13 10.12 -23.82 31.59
N MET A 14 9.49 -22.64 31.44
CA MET A 14 9.13 -21.77 32.57
C MET A 14 7.93 -22.30 33.33
N THR A 15 7.93 -22.14 34.66
CA THR A 15 6.75 -22.35 35.51
C THR A 15 5.70 -21.25 35.29
N ALA A 16 4.48 -21.42 35.80
CA ALA A 16 3.45 -20.37 35.72
C ALA A 16 3.89 -19.09 36.41
N GLU A 17 4.50 -19.21 37.61
CA GLU A 17 5.00 -18.07 38.39
C GLU A 17 6.13 -17.34 37.66
N GLN A 18 7.03 -18.07 37.00
CA GLN A 18 8.11 -17.47 36.21
C GLN A 18 7.57 -16.69 35.01
N ARG A 19 6.55 -17.23 34.32
CA ARG A 19 5.88 -16.52 33.22
C ARG A 19 5.18 -15.26 33.71
N ASP A 20 4.50 -15.32 34.84
CA ASP A 20 3.79 -14.17 35.43
C ASP A 20 4.77 -13.08 35.86
N ALA A 21 5.91 -13.46 36.47
CA ALA A 21 6.97 -12.51 36.84
C ALA A 21 7.60 -11.85 35.61
N ALA A 22 7.90 -12.61 34.55
CA ALA A 22 8.42 -12.07 33.29
C ALA A 22 7.42 -11.08 32.64
N LEU A 23 6.14 -11.47 32.53
CA LEU A 23 5.09 -10.57 32.01
C LEU A 23 4.95 -9.30 32.85
N ALA A 24 5.01 -9.40 34.18
CA ALA A 24 4.93 -8.22 35.06
C ALA A 24 6.12 -7.26 34.83
N LEU A 25 7.33 -7.79 34.64
CA LEU A 25 8.51 -6.99 34.28
C LEU A 25 8.35 -6.35 32.88
N ASP A 26 7.85 -7.08 31.92
CA ASP A 26 7.60 -6.60 30.55
C ASP A 26 6.58 -5.48 30.51
N VAL A 27 5.57 -5.51 31.36
CA VAL A 27 4.64 -4.38 31.54
C VAL A 27 5.40 -3.12 31.94
N GLU A 28 6.32 -3.19 32.90
CA GLU A 28 7.11 -2.02 33.32
C GLU A 28 8.10 -1.56 32.20
N ARG A 29 8.67 -2.50 31.45
CA ARG A 29 9.48 -2.20 30.25
C ARG A 29 8.68 -1.44 29.20
N LEU A 30 7.46 -1.91 28.90
CA LEU A 30 6.54 -1.30 27.94
C LEU A 30 6.06 0.10 28.40
N LEU A 31 5.77 0.28 29.67
CA LEU A 31 5.43 1.59 30.26
C LEU A 31 6.59 2.58 30.19
N ARG A 32 7.81 2.11 30.44
CA ARG A 32 9.01 2.93 30.28
C ARG A 32 9.20 3.36 28.82
N PHE A 33 9.02 2.45 27.85
CA PHE A 33 8.99 2.75 26.43
C PHE A 33 7.94 3.82 26.12
N GLY A 34 6.70 3.64 26.57
CA GLY A 34 5.61 4.58 26.34
C GLY A 34 5.88 5.99 26.87
N ARG A 35 6.52 6.13 28.05
CA ARG A 35 6.94 7.42 28.60
C ARG A 35 8.06 8.06 27.78
N LYS A 36 9.10 7.28 27.44
CA LYS A 36 10.24 7.73 26.62
C LYS A 36 9.77 8.30 25.29
N HIS A 37 8.86 7.61 24.61
CA HIS A 37 8.31 8.01 23.30
C HIS A 37 7.11 8.96 23.40
N LYS A 38 6.78 9.46 24.62
CA LYS A 38 5.71 10.45 24.86
C LYS A 38 4.32 9.99 24.42
N LEU A 39 4.06 8.69 24.48
CA LEU A 39 2.73 8.11 24.27
C LEU A 39 1.84 8.37 25.50
N ILE A 40 2.39 8.20 26.69
CA ILE A 40 1.73 8.36 27.99
C ILE A 40 2.52 9.29 28.91
N LYS A 41 1.81 9.93 29.83
CA LYS A 41 2.36 10.73 30.94
C LYS A 41 2.37 9.93 32.24
N GLU A 42 2.81 10.56 33.34
CA GLU A 42 2.97 9.93 34.65
C GLU A 42 1.67 9.24 35.15
N LEU A 43 0.54 9.97 35.19
CA LEU A 43 -0.74 9.41 35.63
C LEU A 43 -1.34 8.44 34.61
N ASP A 44 -1.13 8.69 33.32
CA ASP A 44 -1.57 7.78 32.25
C ASP A 44 -0.87 6.42 32.38
N ALA A 45 0.39 6.41 32.85
CA ALA A 45 1.15 5.18 33.07
C ALA A 45 0.52 4.29 34.16
N ILE A 46 -0.14 4.88 35.17
CA ILE A 46 -0.88 4.11 36.20
C ILE A 46 -2.10 3.43 35.54
N VAL A 47 -2.85 4.16 34.73
CA VAL A 47 -4.03 3.63 34.03
C VAL A 47 -3.60 2.51 33.07
N ALA A 48 -2.54 2.75 32.27
CA ALA A 48 -2.02 1.76 31.33
C ALA A 48 -1.52 0.50 32.04
N ARG A 49 -0.80 0.64 33.17
CA ARG A 49 -0.36 -0.49 34.01
C ARG A 49 -1.55 -1.34 34.45
N ASN A 50 -2.55 -0.73 35.07
CA ASN A 50 -3.71 -1.45 35.56
C ASN A 50 -4.48 -2.15 34.44
N THR A 51 -4.58 -1.51 33.27
CA THR A 51 -5.17 -2.12 32.06
C THR A 51 -4.37 -3.32 31.58
N LEU A 52 -3.03 -3.23 31.58
CA LEU A 52 -2.17 -4.33 31.15
C LEU A 52 -2.16 -5.49 32.15
N LEU A 53 -2.16 -5.19 33.46
CA LEU A 53 -2.26 -6.22 34.51
C LEU A 53 -3.58 -7.00 34.38
N ASP A 54 -4.72 -6.32 34.20
CA ASP A 54 -6.01 -6.95 33.96
C ASP A 54 -6.00 -7.82 32.70
N LEU A 55 -5.51 -7.26 31.57
CA LEU A 55 -5.44 -7.97 30.30
C LEU A 55 -4.59 -9.24 30.35
N LEU A 56 -3.49 -9.21 31.12
CA LEU A 56 -2.53 -10.31 31.26
C LEU A 56 -2.89 -11.24 32.44
N GLY A 57 -3.95 -10.96 33.19
CA GLY A 57 -4.36 -11.73 34.37
C GLY A 57 -3.27 -11.75 35.46
N LEU A 58 -2.65 -10.60 35.72
CA LEU A 58 -1.59 -10.42 36.72
C LEU A 58 -2.14 -9.73 37.96
N ALA A 59 -1.79 -10.23 39.15
CA ALA A 59 -2.29 -9.69 40.42
C ALA A 59 -1.59 -8.39 40.84
N GLN A 60 -0.33 -8.20 40.42
CA GLN A 60 0.49 -7.06 40.86
C GLN A 60 1.59 -6.72 39.85
N PRO A 61 2.10 -5.47 39.83
CA PRO A 61 3.25 -5.09 39.01
C PRO A 61 4.54 -5.75 39.49
N SER A 62 5.57 -5.75 38.64
CA SER A 62 6.92 -6.17 39.05
C SER A 62 7.57 -5.13 39.96
N GLU A 63 8.24 -5.60 41.02
CA GLU A 63 9.11 -4.79 41.88
C GLU A 63 10.58 -4.79 41.37
N GLU A 64 10.87 -5.57 40.34
CA GLU A 64 12.21 -5.66 39.78
C GLU A 64 12.62 -4.36 39.09
N LYS A 65 13.93 -4.12 39.11
CA LYS A 65 14.50 -2.96 38.42
C LYS A 65 14.40 -3.15 36.92
N VAL A 66 13.64 -2.29 36.25
CA VAL A 66 13.51 -2.29 34.79
C VAL A 66 14.89 -2.09 34.14
N PRO A 67 15.31 -2.99 33.22
CA PRO A 67 16.58 -2.88 32.50
C PRO A 67 16.70 -1.56 31.75
N LYS A 68 17.93 -1.03 31.63
CA LYS A 68 18.20 0.12 30.76
C LYS A 68 18.25 -0.37 29.31
N GLU A 69 17.15 -0.27 28.63
CA GLU A 69 16.99 -0.63 27.21
C GLU A 69 16.65 0.61 26.40
N ASP A 70 17.10 0.62 25.16
CA ASP A 70 16.85 1.70 24.20
C ASP A 70 16.27 1.10 22.92
N PHE A 71 14.95 0.98 22.89
CA PHE A 71 14.22 0.50 21.72
C PHE A 71 13.70 1.69 20.91
N ASP A 72 13.87 1.65 19.59
CA ASP A 72 13.23 2.58 18.67
C ASP A 72 11.77 2.20 18.41
N THR A 73 11.45 0.90 18.51
CA THR A 73 10.10 0.35 18.36
C THR A 73 9.84 -0.71 19.42
N PRO A 74 8.58 -0.96 19.83
CA PRO A 74 8.26 -1.95 20.85
C PRO A 74 8.17 -3.38 20.32
N ALA A 75 8.46 -3.62 19.03
CA ALA A 75 8.13 -4.88 18.34
C ALA A 75 8.70 -6.12 19.05
N ALA A 76 10.00 -6.11 19.39
CA ALA A 76 10.63 -7.27 20.03
C ALA A 76 10.07 -7.56 21.44
N LEU A 77 9.79 -6.52 22.22
CA LEU A 77 9.17 -6.64 23.53
C LEU A 77 7.73 -7.15 23.43
N LEU A 78 6.97 -6.65 22.46
CA LEU A 78 5.59 -7.12 22.23
C LEU A 78 5.57 -8.57 21.74
N ASP A 79 6.52 -8.99 20.90
CA ASP A 79 6.66 -10.39 20.48
C ASP A 79 6.92 -11.31 21.70
N GLU A 80 7.81 -10.93 22.61
CA GLU A 80 8.09 -11.65 23.87
C GLU A 80 6.82 -11.75 24.74
N MET A 81 6.13 -10.64 24.97
CA MET A 81 4.88 -10.59 25.75
C MET A 81 3.77 -11.45 25.12
N VAL A 82 3.66 -11.49 23.79
CA VAL A 82 2.67 -12.32 23.07
C VAL A 82 2.97 -13.80 23.25
N GLU A 83 4.25 -14.22 23.19
CA GLU A 83 4.64 -15.61 23.43
C GLU A 83 4.32 -16.06 24.88
N LEU A 84 4.67 -15.23 25.86
CA LEU A 84 4.35 -15.50 27.27
C LEU A 84 2.85 -15.56 27.52
N ALA A 85 2.08 -14.64 26.95
CA ALA A 85 0.62 -14.61 27.09
C ALA A 85 -0.07 -15.84 26.44
N ALA A 86 0.41 -16.28 25.28
CA ALA A 86 -0.04 -17.50 24.62
C ALA A 86 0.29 -18.74 25.47
N ALA A 87 1.51 -18.83 26.01
CA ALA A 87 1.93 -19.91 26.90
C ALA A 87 1.16 -19.92 28.24
N LYS A 88 0.65 -18.78 28.68
CA LYS A 88 -0.28 -18.65 29.82
C LYS A 88 -1.72 -19.08 29.46
N GLY A 89 -2.05 -19.26 28.16
CA GLY A 89 -3.37 -19.68 27.70
C GLY A 89 -4.39 -18.54 27.58
N LEU A 90 -3.95 -17.29 27.50
CA LEU A 90 -4.86 -16.15 27.39
C LEU A 90 -5.56 -16.06 26.02
N PHE A 91 -4.98 -16.70 25.01
CA PHE A 91 -5.56 -16.86 23.68
C PHE A 91 -4.91 -18.05 22.95
N ASP A 92 -5.51 -18.51 21.84
CA ASP A 92 -4.93 -19.55 21.00
C ASP A 92 -3.75 -18.98 20.18
N GLY A 93 -2.52 -19.23 20.67
CA GLY A 93 -1.28 -18.77 20.03
C GLY A 93 -0.97 -19.42 18.67
N SER A 94 -1.68 -20.49 18.28
CA SER A 94 -1.53 -21.13 16.97
C SER A 94 -2.17 -20.31 15.83
N VAL A 95 -3.07 -19.37 16.17
CA VAL A 95 -3.79 -18.52 15.21
C VAL A 95 -3.09 -17.16 15.08
N PRO A 96 -2.43 -16.87 13.95
CA PRO A 96 -1.67 -15.61 13.77
C PRO A 96 -2.50 -14.35 14.01
N GLN A 97 -3.79 -14.34 13.63
CA GLN A 97 -4.64 -13.18 13.81
C GLN A 97 -4.90 -12.89 15.31
N TYR A 98 -5.01 -13.89 16.16
CA TYR A 98 -5.20 -13.70 17.60
C TYR A 98 -3.95 -13.12 18.25
N ARG A 99 -2.75 -13.53 17.80
CA ARG A 99 -1.47 -12.95 18.22
C ARG A 99 -1.42 -11.45 17.91
N ILE A 100 -1.74 -11.08 16.66
CA ILE A 100 -1.79 -9.68 16.20
C ILE A 100 -2.83 -8.87 16.99
N ASN A 101 -4.01 -9.44 17.22
CA ASN A 101 -5.06 -8.76 17.97
C ASN A 101 -4.65 -8.54 19.43
N PHE A 102 -4.01 -9.51 20.07
CA PHE A 102 -3.57 -9.41 21.45
C PHE A 102 -2.44 -8.39 21.60
N GLU A 103 -1.44 -8.43 20.74
CA GLU A 103 -0.36 -7.45 20.64
C GLU A 103 -0.90 -6.02 20.51
N THR A 104 -1.82 -5.82 19.54
CA THR A 104 -2.43 -4.50 19.28
C THR A 104 -3.23 -4.02 20.48
N ARG A 105 -3.89 -4.94 21.21
CA ARG A 105 -4.64 -4.64 22.43
C ARG A 105 -3.72 -4.20 23.59
N MET A 106 -2.58 -4.86 23.79
CA MET A 106 -1.58 -4.43 24.78
C MET A 106 -1.05 -3.03 24.46
N MET A 107 -0.63 -2.81 23.22
CA MET A 107 -0.11 -1.50 22.79
C MET A 107 -1.20 -0.40 22.85
N GLY A 108 -2.44 -0.78 22.62
CA GLY A 108 -3.61 0.11 22.72
C GLY A 108 -3.78 0.76 24.10
N ALA A 109 -3.32 0.10 25.18
CA ALA A 109 -3.37 0.64 26.53
C ALA A 109 -2.49 1.89 26.72
N LEU A 110 -1.48 2.06 25.85
CA LEU A 110 -0.55 3.19 25.90
C LEU A 110 -0.94 4.32 24.94
N MET A 111 -2.00 4.15 24.16
CA MET A 111 -2.34 5.12 23.13
C MET A 111 -2.99 6.39 23.69
N PRO A 112 -2.55 7.58 23.26
CA PRO A 112 -3.27 8.81 23.57
C PRO A 112 -4.69 8.76 22.97
N ARG A 113 -5.62 9.46 23.61
CA ARG A 113 -6.99 9.58 23.09
C ARG A 113 -7.01 10.33 21.76
N GLU A 114 -7.98 9.99 20.90
CA GLU A 114 -8.14 10.59 19.57
C GLU A 114 -8.19 12.13 19.62
N SER A 115 -8.94 12.69 20.59
CA SER A 115 -9.05 14.14 20.79
C SER A 115 -7.70 14.81 21.11
N GLU A 116 -6.78 14.11 21.78
CA GLU A 116 -5.42 14.61 22.07
C GLU A 116 -4.54 14.57 20.83
N VAL A 117 -4.64 13.50 20.05
CA VAL A 117 -3.95 13.35 18.76
C VAL A 117 -4.35 14.47 17.81
N CYS A 118 -5.66 14.67 17.61
CA CYS A 118 -6.19 15.75 16.76
C CYS A 118 -5.78 17.15 17.23
N ARG A 119 -5.82 17.41 18.55
CA ARG A 119 -5.40 18.69 19.12
C ARG A 119 -3.90 18.92 18.89
N LYS A 120 -3.06 17.92 19.10
CA LYS A 120 -1.62 18.04 18.92
C LYS A 120 -1.25 18.20 17.45
N PHE A 121 -1.87 17.47 16.55
CA PHE A 121 -1.69 17.61 15.10
C PHE A 121 -1.98 19.05 14.67
N ARG A 122 -3.16 19.58 15.01
CA ARG A 122 -3.55 20.97 14.67
C ARG A 122 -2.59 22.01 15.24
N LYS A 123 -2.12 21.81 16.48
CA LYS A 123 -1.13 22.71 17.11
C LYS A 123 0.20 22.69 16.37
N LEU A 124 0.69 21.53 15.95
CA LEU A 124 1.93 21.39 15.19
C LEU A 124 1.80 21.98 13.80
N TYR A 125 0.67 21.72 13.13
CA TYR A 125 0.35 22.31 11.83
C TYR A 125 0.37 23.84 11.88
N ALA A 126 -0.31 24.42 12.85
CA ALA A 126 -0.39 25.88 13.02
C ALA A 126 0.96 26.54 13.36
N LYS A 127 1.86 25.85 14.07
CA LYS A 127 3.14 26.41 14.52
C LYS A 127 4.33 26.10 13.61
N GLY A 128 4.38 24.91 13.05
CA GLY A 128 5.53 24.39 12.29
C GLY A 128 5.19 23.96 10.87
N GLY A 129 3.93 24.22 10.43
CA GLY A 129 3.45 23.85 9.10
C GLY A 129 3.08 22.36 8.96
N PRO A 130 2.63 21.98 7.76
CA PRO A 130 2.13 20.65 7.47
C PRO A 130 3.16 19.55 7.74
N LYS A 131 4.42 19.77 7.37
CA LYS A 131 5.49 18.79 7.55
C LYS A 131 5.73 18.46 9.04
N ALA A 132 5.73 19.44 9.92
CA ALA A 132 5.92 19.19 11.36
C ALA A 132 4.77 18.39 11.97
N ALA A 133 3.56 18.57 11.46
CA ALA A 133 2.38 17.83 11.91
C ALA A 133 2.40 16.38 11.40
N THR A 134 2.71 16.17 10.12
CA THR A 134 2.78 14.83 9.51
C THR A 134 3.95 14.01 10.03
N ASP A 135 5.15 14.60 10.19
CA ASP A 135 6.31 13.94 10.80
C ASP A 135 5.95 13.39 12.20
N TRP A 136 5.36 14.23 13.05
CA TRP A 136 4.94 13.78 14.39
C TRP A 136 3.86 12.69 14.34
N PHE A 137 2.89 12.80 13.43
CA PHE A 137 1.80 11.82 13.35
C PHE A 137 2.30 10.48 12.80
N TYR A 138 3.24 10.51 11.85
CA TYR A 138 3.92 9.32 11.35
C TYR A 138 4.74 8.63 12.46
N ASP A 139 5.54 9.40 13.21
CA ASP A 139 6.30 8.90 14.35
C ASP A 139 5.39 8.24 15.39
N LEU A 140 4.22 8.84 15.69
CA LEU A 140 3.23 8.23 16.57
C LEU A 140 2.80 6.85 16.05
N CYS A 141 2.55 6.71 14.76
CA CYS A 141 2.12 5.45 14.15
C CYS A 141 3.26 4.39 14.14
N VAL A 142 4.52 4.81 14.05
CA VAL A 142 5.68 3.91 14.14
C VAL A 142 5.90 3.44 15.57
N VAL A 143 6.00 4.36 16.54
CA VAL A 143 6.28 4.00 17.94
C VAL A 143 5.11 3.26 18.61
N SER A 144 3.89 3.37 18.09
CA SER A 144 2.74 2.60 18.54
C SER A 144 2.64 1.20 17.90
N ASN A 145 3.62 0.79 17.11
CA ASN A 145 3.60 -0.44 16.31
C ASN A 145 2.36 -0.58 15.40
N TYR A 146 1.67 0.55 15.11
CA TYR A 146 0.63 0.57 14.09
C TYR A 146 1.23 0.34 12.70
N ILE A 147 2.32 1.04 12.40
CA ILE A 147 3.19 0.76 11.26
C ILE A 147 4.26 -0.24 11.74
N ARG A 148 4.16 -1.46 11.28
CA ARG A 148 5.01 -2.59 11.72
C ARG A 148 6.33 -2.60 10.98
N THR A 149 7.21 -1.64 11.29
CA THR A 149 8.49 -1.44 10.60
C THR A 149 9.39 -2.68 10.62
N ALA A 150 9.39 -3.45 11.72
CA ALA A 150 10.16 -4.69 11.84
C ALA A 150 9.71 -5.77 10.85
N GLN A 151 8.41 -5.86 10.54
CA GLN A 151 7.88 -6.76 9.52
C GLN A 151 8.12 -6.22 8.12
N ILE A 152 7.90 -4.91 7.90
CA ILE A 152 8.13 -4.25 6.62
C ILE A 152 9.59 -4.40 6.17
N ALA A 153 10.55 -4.32 7.11
CA ALA A 153 11.97 -4.52 6.82
C ALA A 153 12.33 -5.93 6.30
N LYS A 154 11.43 -6.90 6.42
CA LYS A 154 11.61 -8.25 5.86
C LYS A 154 11.24 -8.34 4.38
N ASN A 155 10.54 -7.34 3.83
CA ASN A 155 10.19 -7.30 2.41
C ASN A 155 11.45 -7.33 1.55
N ILE A 156 11.36 -8.01 0.41
CA ILE A 156 12.46 -8.07 -0.55
C ILE A 156 12.21 -6.99 -1.61
N GLN A 157 13.16 -6.08 -1.77
CA GLN A 157 13.02 -4.93 -2.67
C GLN A 157 14.22 -4.79 -3.60
N TRP A 158 13.96 -4.42 -4.84
CA TRP A 158 14.98 -4.07 -5.83
C TRP A 158 14.40 -3.20 -6.94
N ASN A 159 15.27 -2.61 -7.76
CA ASN A 159 14.89 -1.87 -8.96
C ASN A 159 15.22 -2.67 -10.21
N THR A 160 14.38 -2.55 -11.24
CA THR A 160 14.62 -3.13 -12.57
C THR A 160 14.55 -2.04 -13.62
N ALA A 161 15.58 -1.95 -14.46
CA ALA A 161 15.62 -1.04 -15.60
C ALA A 161 14.69 -1.54 -16.71
N THR A 162 13.90 -0.62 -17.28
CA THR A 162 12.97 -0.87 -18.39
C THR A 162 13.06 0.23 -19.43
N PRO A 163 12.43 0.10 -20.61
CA PRO A 163 12.36 1.19 -21.59
C PRO A 163 11.67 2.47 -21.09
N TYR A 164 10.92 2.38 -19.96
CA TYR A 164 10.18 3.48 -19.35
C TYR A 164 10.92 4.12 -18.17
N GLY A 165 12.10 3.65 -17.85
CA GLY A 165 12.86 3.98 -16.65
C GLY A 165 12.92 2.81 -15.66
N GLU A 166 13.34 3.08 -14.44
CA GLU A 166 13.41 2.06 -13.40
C GLU A 166 12.01 1.80 -12.80
N LEU A 167 11.64 0.54 -12.65
CA LEU A 167 10.51 0.10 -11.83
C LEU A 167 10.99 -0.38 -10.48
N GLU A 168 10.23 -0.12 -9.45
CA GLU A 168 10.51 -0.58 -8.08
C GLU A 168 9.70 -1.84 -7.79
N ILE A 169 10.38 -2.92 -7.41
CA ILE A 169 9.76 -4.23 -7.19
C ILE A 169 9.84 -4.59 -5.71
N THR A 170 8.71 -4.96 -5.13
CA THR A 170 8.62 -5.42 -3.75
C THR A 170 7.91 -6.76 -3.67
N ILE A 171 8.58 -7.81 -3.17
CA ILE A 171 7.90 -9.01 -2.67
C ILE A 171 7.45 -8.70 -1.25
N ASN A 172 6.14 -8.61 -1.06
CA ASN A 172 5.54 -8.21 0.21
C ASN A 172 5.37 -9.41 1.13
N LEU A 173 6.18 -9.47 2.18
CA LEU A 173 6.13 -10.53 3.21
C LEU A 173 5.27 -10.14 4.42
N THR A 174 4.76 -8.91 4.48
CA THR A 174 3.96 -8.41 5.61
C THR A 174 2.50 -8.85 5.56
N LYS A 175 2.04 -9.28 4.39
CA LYS A 175 0.69 -9.82 4.17
C LYS A 175 0.82 -11.27 3.70
N PRO A 176 1.07 -12.23 4.61
CA PRO A 176 1.18 -13.64 4.25
C PRO A 176 -0.15 -14.15 3.66
N GLU A 177 -0.05 -15.15 2.81
CA GLU A 177 -1.21 -15.91 2.34
C GLU A 177 -1.89 -16.55 3.55
N LYS A 178 -3.23 -16.51 3.58
CA LYS A 178 -3.99 -17.05 4.71
C LYS A 178 -3.93 -18.57 4.72
N ASP A 179 -3.66 -19.15 5.90
CA ASP A 179 -3.78 -20.59 6.13
C ASP A 179 -5.23 -21.04 5.80
N PRO A 180 -5.41 -22.17 5.09
CA PRO A 180 -6.74 -22.74 4.82
C PRO A 180 -7.60 -22.95 6.06
N LYS A 181 -7.00 -23.28 7.21
CA LYS A 181 -7.70 -23.40 8.50
C LYS A 181 -8.26 -22.05 8.96
N VAL A 182 -7.48 -20.98 8.84
CA VAL A 182 -7.92 -19.63 9.18
C VAL A 182 -9.06 -19.19 8.26
N ILE A 183 -8.99 -19.50 6.96
CA ILE A 183 -10.07 -19.23 6.00
C ILE A 183 -11.36 -19.97 6.40
N ALA A 184 -11.25 -21.23 6.82
CA ALA A 184 -12.39 -22.02 7.28
C ALA A 184 -13.01 -21.43 8.56
N MET A 185 -12.19 -21.01 9.53
CA MET A 185 -12.66 -20.33 10.74
C MET A 185 -13.33 -18.98 10.45
N GLU A 186 -12.81 -18.22 9.49
CA GLU A 186 -13.40 -16.94 9.05
C GLU A 186 -14.80 -17.13 8.46
N ARG A 187 -15.02 -18.18 7.69
CA ARG A 187 -16.33 -18.51 7.09
C ARG A 187 -17.40 -18.86 8.12
N LEU A 188 -16.99 -19.35 9.29
CA LEU A 188 -17.91 -19.67 10.39
C LEU A 188 -18.31 -18.45 11.23
N GLN A 189 -17.66 -17.29 10.99
CA GLN A 189 -18.00 -16.08 11.74
C GLN A 189 -19.32 -15.48 11.29
N PRO A 190 -20.16 -14.97 12.21
CA PRO A 190 -21.36 -14.23 11.86
C PRO A 190 -21.01 -13.03 10.98
N ALA A 191 -21.89 -12.73 10.03
CA ALA A 191 -21.77 -11.49 9.25
C ALA A 191 -21.89 -10.29 10.21
N ALA A 192 -20.82 -9.50 10.31
CA ALA A 192 -20.81 -8.28 11.11
C ALA A 192 -20.68 -7.07 10.18
N SER A 193 -21.56 -6.09 10.41
CA SER A 193 -21.61 -4.84 9.63
C SER A 193 -20.89 -3.67 10.31
N TYR A 194 -20.14 -3.93 11.40
CA TYR A 194 -19.42 -2.91 12.14
C TYR A 194 -17.96 -3.34 12.40
N PRO A 195 -16.97 -2.51 12.01
CA PRO A 195 -17.11 -1.39 11.06
C PRO A 195 -17.59 -1.88 9.68
N LYS A 196 -18.22 -1.00 8.88
CA LYS A 196 -18.72 -1.38 7.54
C LYS A 196 -17.63 -1.79 6.58
N CYS A 197 -16.47 -1.12 6.63
CA CYS A 197 -15.28 -1.48 5.83
C CYS A 197 -13.99 -1.07 6.55
N MET A 198 -12.85 -1.43 5.95
CA MET A 198 -11.51 -1.14 6.49
C MET A 198 -11.16 0.36 6.56
N LEU A 199 -11.89 1.21 5.83
CA LEU A 199 -11.67 2.65 5.75
C LEU A 199 -12.67 3.47 6.58
N CYS A 200 -13.63 2.85 7.26
CA CYS A 200 -14.55 3.60 8.11
C CYS A 200 -13.85 4.14 9.37
N LYS A 201 -14.20 5.36 9.79
CA LYS A 201 -13.67 5.98 11.02
C LYS A 201 -13.94 5.14 12.28
N GLU A 202 -14.98 4.31 12.26
CA GLU A 202 -15.34 3.36 13.32
C GLU A 202 -14.27 2.29 13.57
N ASN A 203 -13.25 2.22 12.74
CA ASN A 203 -12.06 1.40 12.99
C ASN A 203 -11.21 1.91 14.17
N ILE A 204 -11.29 3.18 14.54
CA ILE A 204 -10.51 3.73 15.65
C ILE A 204 -10.78 2.92 16.92
N GLY A 205 -9.72 2.34 17.49
CA GLY A 205 -9.84 1.55 18.73
C GLY A 205 -10.56 0.22 18.59
N TYR A 206 -10.92 -0.21 17.38
CA TYR A 206 -11.63 -1.48 17.17
C TYR A 206 -10.79 -2.68 17.61
N ALA A 207 -11.38 -3.60 18.38
CA ALA A 207 -10.67 -4.74 18.98
C ALA A 207 -10.18 -5.78 17.95
N GLY A 208 -10.78 -5.78 16.76
CA GLY A 208 -10.53 -6.82 15.78
C GLY A 208 -11.29 -8.12 16.05
N ARG A 209 -11.25 -9.00 15.08
CA ARG A 209 -11.74 -10.37 15.11
C ARG A 209 -10.96 -11.21 14.10
N ILE A 210 -11.20 -12.50 14.00
CA ILE A 210 -10.41 -13.37 13.12
C ILE A 210 -10.40 -12.93 11.65
N ASN A 211 -11.52 -12.39 11.16
CA ASN A 211 -11.66 -11.90 9.77
C ASN A 211 -11.60 -10.38 9.62
N PHE A 212 -11.21 -9.65 10.67
CA PHE A 212 -11.10 -8.20 10.63
C PHE A 212 -10.00 -7.71 11.59
N PRO A 213 -9.03 -6.90 11.13
CA PRO A 213 -7.85 -6.58 11.92
C PRO A 213 -8.18 -5.72 13.15
N ALA A 214 -7.41 -5.91 14.22
CA ALA A 214 -7.40 -5.03 15.38
C ALA A 214 -6.87 -3.64 15.03
N ARG A 215 -7.43 -2.61 15.67
CA ARG A 215 -7.18 -1.19 15.39
C ARG A 215 -7.06 -0.33 16.67
N GLN A 216 -6.70 -0.91 17.82
CA GLN A 216 -6.56 -0.12 19.06
C GLN A 216 -5.43 0.90 18.99
N THR A 217 -4.41 0.66 18.17
CA THR A 217 -3.32 1.62 17.90
C THR A 217 -3.61 2.58 16.74
N HIS A 218 -4.68 2.36 15.99
CA HIS A 218 -5.08 3.22 14.88
C HIS A 218 -5.56 4.59 15.35
N ARG A 219 -5.07 5.65 14.71
CA ARG A 219 -5.48 7.04 14.91
C ARG A 219 -5.68 7.72 13.57
N ILE A 220 -6.57 8.70 13.53
CA ILE A 220 -6.87 9.51 12.35
C ILE A 220 -6.91 10.98 12.73
N VAL A 221 -6.72 11.87 11.78
CA VAL A 221 -6.86 13.31 12.00
C VAL A 221 -7.80 13.92 10.97
N PRO A 222 -8.77 14.77 11.38
CA PRO A 222 -9.70 15.39 10.45
C PRO A 222 -8.99 16.46 9.62
N ILE A 223 -9.28 16.46 8.32
CA ILE A 223 -8.90 17.45 7.34
C ILE A 223 -10.14 17.84 6.53
N ASN A 224 -10.14 19.00 5.91
CA ASN A 224 -11.20 19.41 5.00
C ASN A 224 -10.66 19.41 3.57
N LEU A 225 -11.35 18.76 2.63
CA LEU A 225 -10.99 18.75 1.22
C LEU A 225 -12.20 19.22 0.40
N ALA A 226 -12.05 20.32 -0.32
CA ALA A 226 -13.08 20.94 -1.14
C ALA A 226 -14.45 21.12 -0.43
N GLY A 227 -14.41 21.40 0.88
CA GLY A 227 -15.61 21.61 1.71
C GLY A 227 -16.14 20.34 2.40
N GLU A 228 -15.64 19.14 2.08
CA GLU A 228 -16.01 17.89 2.74
C GLU A 228 -15.02 17.50 3.85
N THR A 229 -15.53 16.78 4.85
CA THR A 229 -14.70 16.23 5.93
C THR A 229 -14.07 14.93 5.48
N PHE A 230 -12.75 14.85 5.55
CA PHE A 230 -11.94 13.66 5.38
C PHE A 230 -11.11 13.40 6.64
N TYR A 231 -10.57 12.20 6.74
CA TYR A 231 -9.61 11.85 7.78
C TYR A 231 -8.33 11.34 7.17
N LEU A 232 -7.22 11.93 7.58
CA LEU A 232 -5.89 11.44 7.24
C LEU A 232 -5.50 10.33 8.21
N GLN A 233 -5.08 9.18 7.68
CA GLN A 233 -4.45 8.08 8.41
C GLN A 233 -3.24 7.57 7.67
N TYR A 234 -2.30 6.94 8.37
CA TYR A 234 -1.25 6.17 7.70
C TYR A 234 -1.69 4.72 7.45
N SER A 235 -1.12 4.10 6.42
CA SER A 235 -1.35 2.71 6.12
C SER A 235 -0.45 1.82 6.97
N PRO A 236 -0.98 0.81 7.69
CA PRO A 236 -0.14 -0.12 8.43
C PRO A 236 0.76 -0.99 7.56
N TYR A 237 0.44 -1.09 6.26
CA TYR A 237 1.21 -1.89 5.30
C TYR A 237 2.41 -1.13 4.72
N ALA A 238 2.40 0.22 4.76
CA ALA A 238 3.46 1.13 4.36
C ALA A 238 4.22 0.66 3.11
N TYR A 239 3.54 0.59 1.97
CA TYR A 239 4.15 0.17 0.70
C TYR A 239 5.27 1.11 0.24
N PHE A 240 5.26 2.34 0.73
CA PHE A 240 6.28 3.37 0.53
C PHE A 240 6.31 4.31 1.75
N HIS A 241 7.29 5.21 1.79
CA HIS A 241 7.49 6.09 2.95
C HIS A 241 6.29 7.03 3.17
N GLU A 242 5.79 7.06 4.40
CA GLU A 242 4.61 7.83 4.83
C GLU A 242 3.34 7.54 4.00
N HIS A 243 3.17 6.29 3.54
CA HIS A 243 1.96 5.89 2.85
C HIS A 243 0.73 6.20 3.69
N CYS A 244 -0.09 7.13 3.22
CA CYS A 244 -1.30 7.59 3.90
C CYS A 244 -2.55 7.38 3.05
N ILE A 245 -3.69 7.41 3.72
CA ILE A 245 -5.01 7.31 3.11
C ILE A 245 -5.85 8.46 3.66
N MET A 246 -6.50 9.20 2.78
CA MET A 246 -7.50 10.19 3.11
C MET A 246 -8.88 9.56 2.84
N LEU A 247 -9.61 9.24 3.90
CA LEU A 247 -10.93 8.60 3.82
C LEU A 247 -12.03 9.63 4.06
N ASN A 248 -13.09 9.58 3.24
CA ASN A 248 -14.26 10.45 3.44
C ASN A 248 -14.99 10.11 4.74
N ASP A 249 -15.53 11.11 5.43
CA ASP A 249 -16.32 10.91 6.67
C ASP A 249 -17.54 10.01 6.44
N SER A 250 -18.15 10.12 5.27
CA SER A 250 -19.30 9.33 4.85
C SER A 250 -18.89 8.08 4.08
N HIS A 251 -19.52 6.94 4.40
CA HIS A 251 -19.34 5.71 3.63
C HIS A 251 -20.12 5.82 2.31
N LYS A 252 -19.57 6.56 1.36
CA LYS A 252 -20.11 6.77 0.00
C LYS A 252 -19.18 6.14 -1.04
N PRO A 253 -19.70 5.62 -2.17
CA PRO A 253 -18.87 5.07 -3.24
C PRO A 253 -17.83 6.07 -3.76
N MET A 254 -16.78 5.55 -4.37
CA MET A 254 -15.85 6.35 -5.15
C MET A 254 -16.53 6.86 -6.43
N GLU A 255 -16.27 8.11 -6.74
CA GLU A 255 -16.65 8.75 -7.99
C GLU A 255 -15.44 9.50 -8.54
N MET A 256 -15.27 9.50 -9.86
CA MET A 256 -14.19 10.23 -10.53
C MET A 256 -14.79 11.35 -11.36
N ASP A 257 -14.79 12.54 -10.80
CA ASP A 257 -15.36 13.76 -11.39
C ASP A 257 -14.53 15.00 -11.08
N ARG A 258 -15.03 16.16 -11.46
CA ARG A 258 -14.39 17.44 -11.18
C ARG A 258 -14.25 17.73 -9.68
N HIS A 259 -15.21 17.31 -8.86
CA HIS A 259 -15.16 17.52 -7.42
C HIS A 259 -14.05 16.70 -6.77
N THR A 260 -13.93 15.44 -7.17
CA THR A 260 -12.84 14.54 -6.75
C THR A 260 -11.46 15.10 -7.13
N LEU A 261 -11.33 15.69 -8.33
CA LEU A 261 -10.09 16.39 -8.69
C LEU A 261 -9.82 17.57 -7.75
N ALA A 262 -10.84 18.38 -7.41
CA ALA A 262 -10.68 19.50 -6.49
C ALA A 262 -10.25 19.04 -5.08
N GLU A 263 -10.78 17.91 -4.58
CA GLU A 263 -10.37 17.30 -3.30
C GLU A 263 -8.88 16.92 -3.30
N ILE A 264 -8.40 16.30 -4.39
CA ILE A 264 -6.98 15.92 -4.54
C ILE A 264 -6.08 17.16 -4.58
N PHE A 265 -6.48 18.21 -5.32
CA PHE A 265 -5.73 19.46 -5.37
C PHE A 265 -5.69 20.18 -4.02
N ASP A 266 -6.79 20.19 -3.29
CA ASP A 266 -6.86 20.81 -1.96
C ASP A 266 -5.97 20.06 -0.96
N PHE A 267 -5.91 18.72 -1.04
CA PHE A 267 -4.97 17.95 -0.23
C PHE A 267 -3.51 18.32 -0.51
N VAL A 268 -3.11 18.39 -1.78
CA VAL A 268 -1.71 18.73 -2.13
C VAL A 268 -1.40 20.20 -1.80
N ALA A 269 -2.37 21.10 -1.88
CA ALA A 269 -2.20 22.48 -1.44
C ALA A 269 -1.96 22.58 0.09
N GLN A 270 -2.64 21.74 0.89
CA GLN A 270 -2.46 21.67 2.34
C GLN A 270 -1.18 20.93 2.74
N PHE A 271 -0.76 19.92 1.97
CA PHE A 271 0.39 19.05 2.22
C PHE A 271 1.31 18.97 0.99
N PRO A 272 1.99 20.06 0.58
CA PRO A 272 2.73 20.13 -0.68
C PRO A 272 3.95 19.19 -0.76
N HIS A 273 4.36 18.62 0.36
CA HIS A 273 5.43 17.63 0.45
C HIS A 273 4.95 16.18 0.20
N TYR A 274 3.65 16.00 -0.11
CA TYR A 274 3.05 14.71 -0.41
C TYR A 274 2.61 14.62 -1.87
N THR A 275 2.73 13.42 -2.43
CA THR A 275 1.98 12.99 -3.60
C THR A 275 0.60 12.52 -3.16
N CYS A 276 -0.44 12.80 -3.96
CA CYS A 276 -1.80 12.32 -3.72
C CYS A 276 -2.41 11.80 -5.03
N GLY A 277 -3.11 10.70 -4.97
CA GLY A 277 -3.83 10.15 -6.11
C GLY A 277 -5.05 9.34 -5.69
N SER A 278 -5.87 9.00 -6.66
CA SER A 278 -7.04 8.14 -6.49
C SER A 278 -6.92 6.86 -7.31
N ASN A 279 -7.42 5.75 -6.77
CA ASN A 279 -7.76 4.62 -7.62
C ASN A 279 -8.87 5.03 -8.59
N ALA A 280 -8.98 4.32 -9.70
CA ALA A 280 -10.13 4.42 -10.57
C ALA A 280 -11.41 4.00 -9.85
N ASP A 281 -12.55 4.60 -10.21
CA ASP A 281 -13.87 4.37 -9.60
C ASP A 281 -14.64 3.17 -10.20
N LEU A 282 -14.06 2.51 -11.20
CA LEU A 282 -14.65 1.34 -11.84
C LEU A 282 -13.96 0.04 -11.38
N PRO A 283 -14.69 -1.09 -11.30
CA PRO A 283 -14.10 -2.39 -10.98
C PRO A 283 -13.05 -2.80 -12.04
N ILE A 284 -12.24 -3.82 -11.73
CA ILE A 284 -11.16 -4.36 -12.59
C ILE A 284 -9.96 -3.44 -12.71
N VAL A 285 -10.15 -2.14 -12.88
CA VAL A 285 -9.07 -1.14 -13.03
C VAL A 285 -8.91 -0.25 -11.81
N GLY A 286 -9.71 -0.46 -10.77
CA GLY A 286 -9.67 0.27 -9.50
C GLY A 286 -9.04 -0.52 -8.37
N GLY A 287 -9.05 0.09 -7.18
CA GLY A 287 -8.66 -0.55 -5.92
C GLY A 287 -9.69 -1.56 -5.42
N SER A 288 -9.38 -2.22 -4.31
CA SER A 288 -10.23 -3.24 -3.71
C SER A 288 -11.46 -2.70 -2.95
N ILE A 289 -11.49 -1.41 -2.63
CA ILE A 289 -12.58 -0.77 -1.86
C ILE A 289 -13.14 0.38 -2.69
N LEU A 290 -14.15 0.09 -3.51
CA LEU A 290 -14.85 1.09 -4.31
C LEU A 290 -16.06 1.69 -3.59
N SER A 291 -16.53 1.04 -2.52
CA SER A 291 -17.73 1.44 -1.76
C SER A 291 -17.49 2.58 -0.77
N HIS A 292 -16.24 3.00 -0.58
CA HIS A 292 -15.90 4.09 0.33
C HIS A 292 -14.88 5.02 -0.32
N SER A 293 -15.29 6.26 -0.59
CA SER A 293 -14.45 7.29 -1.22
C SER A 293 -13.19 7.56 -0.39
N HIS A 294 -12.04 7.42 -1.04
CA HIS A 294 -10.73 7.64 -0.42
C HIS A 294 -9.66 7.95 -1.45
N PHE A 295 -8.62 8.63 -1.00
CA PHE A 295 -7.38 8.89 -1.74
C PHE A 295 -6.21 8.21 -1.06
N GLN A 296 -5.12 8.02 -1.79
CA GLN A 296 -3.86 7.53 -1.25
C GLN A 296 -2.74 8.51 -1.59
N GLY A 297 -1.79 8.64 -0.68
CA GLY A 297 -0.67 9.55 -0.86
C GLY A 297 0.48 9.25 0.09
N GLY A 298 1.47 10.14 0.09
CA GLY A 298 2.61 10.06 0.98
C GLY A 298 3.81 10.84 0.49
N ARG A 299 4.86 10.87 1.28
CA ARG A 299 6.11 11.55 0.96
C ARG A 299 7.04 10.61 0.19
N TYR A 300 6.76 10.47 -1.10
CA TYR A 300 7.49 9.56 -1.96
C TYR A 300 7.55 10.07 -3.40
N VAL A 301 8.68 9.85 -4.07
CA VAL A 301 8.87 10.15 -5.49
C VAL A 301 8.81 8.85 -6.27
N PHE A 302 7.71 8.64 -6.96
CA PHE A 302 7.46 7.40 -7.70
C PHE A 302 8.21 7.34 -9.04
N PRO A 303 8.50 6.13 -9.57
CA PRO A 303 9.09 5.94 -10.90
C PRO A 303 8.40 6.74 -12.00
N MET A 304 7.08 6.73 -12.05
CA MET A 304 6.30 7.46 -13.05
C MET A 304 6.54 8.98 -13.02
N GLN A 305 6.77 9.58 -11.85
CA GLN A 305 7.05 11.01 -11.74
C GLN A 305 8.38 11.40 -12.39
N LYS A 306 9.34 10.46 -12.46
CA LYS A 306 10.64 10.63 -13.10
C LYS A 306 10.58 10.44 -14.64
N ALA A 307 9.50 9.86 -15.16
CA ALA A 307 9.32 9.63 -16.58
C ALA A 307 9.18 10.97 -17.34
N HIS A 308 9.82 11.06 -18.51
CA HIS A 308 9.77 12.26 -19.35
C HIS A 308 8.50 12.30 -20.23
N ILE A 309 8.15 13.48 -20.70
CA ILE A 309 7.12 13.66 -21.71
C ILE A 309 7.70 13.25 -23.07
N ALA A 310 7.13 12.19 -23.67
CA ALA A 310 7.53 11.69 -24.99
C ALA A 310 6.95 12.56 -26.12
N VAL A 311 5.72 13.04 -25.98
CA VAL A 311 5.06 13.89 -26.96
C VAL A 311 4.55 15.16 -26.27
N PRO A 312 5.26 16.29 -26.39
CA PRO A 312 4.79 17.57 -25.88
C PRO A 312 3.52 18.02 -26.63
N LEU A 313 2.55 18.55 -25.86
CA LEU A 313 1.26 18.99 -26.36
C LEU A 313 0.96 20.41 -25.87
N ARG A 314 0.14 21.13 -26.63
CA ARG A 314 -0.39 22.44 -26.26
C ARG A 314 -1.89 22.52 -26.53
N ASN A 315 -2.59 23.31 -25.72
CA ASN A 315 -4.00 23.64 -25.92
C ASN A 315 -4.15 25.16 -25.81
N ALA A 316 -4.77 25.79 -26.83
CA ALA A 316 -4.93 27.23 -26.87
C ALA A 316 -5.83 27.79 -25.75
N ARG A 317 -6.70 26.97 -25.18
CA ARG A 317 -7.56 27.31 -24.05
C ARG A 317 -6.81 27.36 -22.71
N TYR A 318 -5.72 26.60 -22.57
CA TYR A 318 -4.96 26.43 -21.32
C TYR A 318 -3.49 26.84 -21.54
N THR A 319 -3.25 28.12 -21.82
CA THR A 319 -1.90 28.61 -22.19
C THR A 319 -0.89 28.55 -21.02
N GLY A 320 -1.37 28.55 -19.76
CA GLY A 320 -0.56 28.38 -18.56
C GLY A 320 -0.28 26.94 -18.17
N VAL A 321 -0.80 25.95 -18.94
CA VAL A 321 -0.61 24.54 -18.69
C VAL A 321 0.24 23.91 -19.79
N LYS A 322 1.42 23.41 -19.43
CA LYS A 322 2.20 22.48 -20.27
C LYS A 322 1.55 21.10 -20.20
N ALA A 323 1.36 20.46 -21.35
CA ALA A 323 0.77 19.14 -21.44
C ALA A 323 1.65 18.19 -22.24
N GLY A 324 1.46 16.89 -22.06
CA GLY A 324 2.12 15.91 -22.92
C GLY A 324 1.76 14.47 -22.59
N ILE A 325 2.03 13.59 -23.56
CA ILE A 325 1.97 12.13 -23.38
C ILE A 325 3.28 11.70 -22.72
N VAL A 326 3.18 11.00 -21.60
CA VAL A 326 4.35 10.52 -20.83
C VAL A 326 4.91 9.24 -21.45
N ASN A 327 6.23 9.08 -21.45
CA ASN A 327 6.89 7.80 -21.78
C ASN A 327 6.66 6.82 -20.62
N TRP A 328 5.48 6.22 -20.60
CA TRP A 328 5.05 5.33 -19.52
C TRP A 328 4.19 4.18 -20.07
N PRO A 329 4.29 2.95 -19.53
CA PRO A 329 3.57 1.81 -20.09
C PRO A 329 2.05 1.94 -19.95
N VAL A 330 1.56 2.55 -18.87
CA VAL A 330 0.14 2.92 -18.72
C VAL A 330 -0.09 4.26 -19.40
N SER A 331 -1.07 4.34 -20.29
CA SER A 331 -1.36 5.53 -21.10
C SER A 331 -1.65 6.75 -20.23
N THR A 332 -0.71 7.70 -20.15
CA THR A 332 -0.73 8.81 -19.21
C THR A 332 -0.56 10.15 -19.90
N VAL A 333 -1.42 11.10 -19.55
CA VAL A 333 -1.30 12.52 -19.88
C VAL A 333 -0.77 13.27 -18.67
N ARG A 334 0.33 14.02 -18.82
CA ARG A 334 0.86 14.93 -17.79
C ARG A 334 0.45 16.35 -18.07
N LEU A 335 -0.09 17.02 -17.05
CA LEU A 335 -0.43 18.44 -17.04
C LEU A 335 0.42 19.15 -15.98
N VAL A 336 1.08 20.24 -16.37
CA VAL A 336 1.98 21.00 -15.48
C VAL A 336 1.62 22.47 -15.51
N GLY A 337 1.37 23.07 -14.36
CA GLY A 337 1.05 24.49 -14.29
C GLY A 337 1.02 25.06 -12.86
N ARG A 338 1.21 26.37 -12.75
CA ARG A 338 1.21 27.06 -11.44
C ARG A 338 -0.19 27.34 -10.90
N SER A 339 -1.16 27.49 -11.78
CA SER A 339 -2.55 27.69 -11.41
C SER A 339 -3.24 26.34 -11.21
N SER A 340 -3.58 26.01 -9.97
CA SER A 340 -4.35 24.81 -9.64
C SER A 340 -5.69 24.77 -10.41
N GLN A 341 -6.37 25.90 -10.50
CA GLN A 341 -7.65 26.01 -11.19
C GLN A 341 -7.54 25.73 -12.70
N GLU A 342 -6.47 26.20 -13.35
CA GLU A 342 -6.26 25.99 -14.79
C GLU A 342 -5.91 24.53 -15.08
N VAL A 343 -5.03 23.91 -14.24
CA VAL A 343 -4.70 22.47 -14.36
C VAL A 343 -5.92 21.60 -14.08
N GLN A 344 -6.75 21.92 -13.07
CA GLN A 344 -8.00 21.21 -12.80
C GLN A 344 -8.99 21.30 -13.96
N SER A 345 -9.14 22.49 -14.57
CA SER A 345 -10.05 22.69 -15.69
C SER A 345 -9.59 21.92 -16.93
N ALA A 346 -8.30 21.87 -17.19
CA ALA A 346 -7.70 21.09 -18.27
C ALA A 346 -7.90 19.57 -18.04
N ALA A 347 -7.74 19.14 -16.79
CA ALA A 347 -7.94 17.74 -16.40
C ALA A 347 -9.42 17.31 -16.51
N ASP A 348 -10.34 18.16 -16.10
CA ASP A 348 -11.78 17.92 -16.19
C ASP A 348 -12.26 17.81 -17.66
N ASP A 349 -11.74 18.66 -18.56
CA ASP A 349 -12.02 18.53 -20.00
C ASP A 349 -11.53 17.20 -20.57
N ILE A 350 -10.32 16.75 -20.18
CA ILE A 350 -9.80 15.43 -20.60
C ILE A 350 -10.65 14.30 -20.01
N LEU A 351 -10.97 14.34 -18.72
CA LEU A 351 -11.78 13.34 -18.04
C LEU A 351 -13.15 13.18 -18.71
N ARG A 352 -13.85 14.28 -18.96
CA ARG A 352 -15.17 14.26 -19.60
C ARG A 352 -15.11 13.72 -21.03
N ALA A 353 -14.14 14.18 -21.82
CA ALA A 353 -13.94 13.65 -23.17
C ALA A 353 -13.61 12.16 -23.16
N TRP A 354 -12.78 11.69 -22.19
CA TRP A 354 -12.42 10.30 -22.05
C TRP A 354 -13.63 9.40 -21.69
N ARG A 355 -14.51 9.89 -20.81
CA ARG A 355 -15.72 9.16 -20.40
C ARG A 355 -16.56 8.65 -21.60
N ASP A 356 -16.63 9.45 -22.67
CA ASP A 356 -17.45 9.16 -23.84
C ASP A 356 -16.64 8.73 -25.07
N TYR A 357 -15.32 8.62 -24.94
CA TYR A 357 -14.45 8.30 -26.07
C TYR A 357 -14.44 6.82 -26.41
N SER A 358 -14.72 6.54 -27.69
CA SER A 358 -14.58 5.18 -28.26
C SER A 358 -13.71 5.24 -29.51
N ASP A 359 -12.81 4.25 -29.63
CA ASP A 359 -12.02 3.98 -30.82
C ASP A 359 -11.86 2.46 -31.00
N THR A 360 -12.70 1.87 -31.83
CA THR A 360 -12.72 0.42 -32.06
C THR A 360 -11.46 -0.11 -32.74
N SER A 361 -10.65 0.76 -33.34
CA SER A 361 -9.38 0.36 -33.97
C SER A 361 -8.31 -0.04 -32.95
N VAL A 362 -8.49 0.34 -31.68
CA VAL A 362 -7.61 0.03 -30.54
C VAL A 362 -8.41 -0.55 -29.35
N ASP A 363 -9.53 -1.20 -29.62
CA ASP A 363 -10.39 -1.89 -28.64
C ASP A 363 -10.99 -1.01 -27.54
N ILE A 364 -10.97 0.32 -27.67
CA ILE A 364 -11.57 1.24 -26.71
C ILE A 364 -13.04 1.44 -27.03
N ILE A 365 -13.90 1.06 -26.07
CA ILE A 365 -15.34 1.30 -26.10
C ILE A 365 -15.72 1.94 -24.76
N ALA A 366 -16.37 3.10 -24.83
CA ALA A 366 -16.73 3.87 -23.64
C ALA A 366 -17.86 3.22 -22.83
N HIS A 367 -18.85 2.63 -23.51
CA HIS A 367 -20.03 2.05 -22.87
C HIS A 367 -20.46 0.76 -23.55
N THR A 368 -21.00 -0.19 -22.77
CA THR A 368 -21.76 -1.34 -23.28
C THR A 368 -23.17 -1.27 -22.69
N GLY A 369 -24.14 -0.87 -23.51
CA GLY A 369 -25.43 -0.43 -22.99
C GLY A 369 -25.24 0.76 -22.06
N ASP A 370 -25.77 0.69 -20.84
CA ASP A 370 -25.63 1.73 -19.81
C ASP A 370 -24.36 1.57 -18.93
N THR A 371 -23.56 0.54 -19.16
CA THR A 371 -22.37 0.26 -18.35
C THR A 371 -21.17 1.06 -18.85
N PRO A 372 -20.61 2.01 -18.07
CA PRO A 372 -19.41 2.75 -18.44
C PRO A 372 -18.15 1.90 -18.28
N HIS A 373 -17.16 2.15 -19.16
CA HIS A 373 -15.87 1.47 -19.13
C HIS A 373 -14.69 2.41 -18.94
N ASN A 374 -14.80 3.67 -19.35
CA ASN A 374 -13.71 4.63 -19.28
C ASN A 374 -13.68 5.36 -17.93
N THR A 375 -12.50 5.46 -17.35
CA THR A 375 -12.19 6.23 -16.15
C THR A 375 -10.74 6.65 -16.13
N VAL A 376 -10.29 7.33 -15.08
CA VAL A 376 -8.89 7.73 -14.90
C VAL A 376 -8.37 7.37 -13.50
N THR A 377 -7.06 7.27 -13.40
CA THR A 377 -6.32 7.24 -12.13
C THR A 377 -5.49 8.53 -12.08
N PRO A 378 -5.94 9.59 -11.35
CA PRO A 378 -5.21 10.84 -11.21
C PRO A 378 -4.11 10.73 -10.15
N ILE A 379 -2.94 11.30 -10.42
CA ILE A 379 -1.80 11.39 -9.50
C ILE A 379 -1.27 12.81 -9.52
N LEU A 380 -1.31 13.50 -8.40
CA LEU A 380 -0.91 14.88 -8.25
C LEU A 380 0.24 15.03 -7.25
N HIS A 381 1.21 15.85 -7.60
CA HIS A 381 2.21 16.35 -6.66
C HIS A 381 2.52 17.83 -6.97
N TYR A 382 3.21 18.49 -6.05
CA TYR A 382 3.64 19.87 -6.21
C TYR A 382 5.17 19.94 -6.26
N ASP A 383 5.67 20.74 -7.19
CA ASP A 383 7.08 21.10 -7.31
C ASP A 383 7.24 22.63 -7.21
N GLU A 384 8.25 23.09 -6.48
CA GLU A 384 8.46 24.54 -6.26
C GLU A 384 8.76 25.32 -7.55
N ASN A 385 9.37 24.68 -8.54
CA ASN A 385 9.73 25.30 -9.82
C ASN A 385 8.60 25.24 -10.85
N ASP A 386 7.95 24.06 -10.96
CA ASP A 386 6.95 23.78 -12.00
C ASP A 386 5.49 23.99 -11.54
N GLY A 387 5.24 24.00 -10.22
CA GLY A 387 3.90 24.10 -9.64
C GLY A 387 3.23 22.73 -9.50
N TYR A 388 1.95 22.64 -9.83
CA TYR A 388 1.18 21.41 -9.80
C TYR A 388 1.49 20.54 -11.01
N ILE A 389 1.84 19.27 -10.76
CA ILE A 389 2.10 18.25 -11.78
C ILE A 389 1.06 17.15 -11.59
N LEU A 390 0.13 17.07 -12.52
CA LEU A 390 -0.94 16.08 -12.53
C LEU A 390 -0.73 15.08 -13.65
N ASP A 391 -0.62 13.82 -13.29
CA ASP A 391 -0.61 12.69 -14.21
C ASP A 391 -2.01 12.06 -14.23
N LEU A 392 -2.64 11.99 -15.39
CA LEU A 392 -3.92 11.32 -15.64
C LEU A 392 -3.64 10.01 -16.37
N ALA A 393 -3.63 8.89 -15.67
CA ALA A 393 -3.56 7.58 -16.29
C ALA A 393 -4.97 7.17 -16.77
N LEU A 394 -5.13 7.00 -18.08
CA LEU A 394 -6.39 6.61 -18.71
C LEU A 394 -6.64 5.11 -18.48
N ARG A 395 -7.87 4.76 -18.09
CA ARG A 395 -8.25 3.39 -17.76
C ARG A 395 -9.53 2.99 -18.50
N ASN A 396 -9.65 1.68 -18.78
CA ASN A 396 -10.87 1.10 -19.33
C ASN A 396 -11.01 -0.33 -18.77
N ASN A 397 -12.21 -0.67 -18.27
CA ASN A 397 -12.49 -1.95 -17.60
C ASN A 397 -13.25 -2.96 -18.47
N ARG A 398 -13.35 -2.73 -19.79
CA ARG A 398 -14.10 -3.62 -20.67
C ARG A 398 -13.54 -5.04 -20.67
N THR A 399 -14.43 -6.00 -20.64
CA THR A 399 -14.12 -7.44 -20.76
C THR A 399 -14.60 -8.00 -22.07
N THR A 400 -14.06 -9.15 -22.49
CA THR A 400 -14.51 -9.96 -23.62
C THR A 400 -14.42 -11.44 -23.24
N GLU A 401 -14.96 -12.33 -24.06
CA GLU A 401 -14.78 -13.78 -23.87
C GLU A 401 -13.30 -14.19 -23.86
N GLN A 402 -12.49 -13.55 -24.69
CA GLN A 402 -11.04 -13.77 -24.72
C GLN A 402 -10.32 -13.22 -23.48
N TYR A 403 -10.79 -12.09 -22.96
CA TYR A 403 -10.22 -11.40 -21.79
C TYR A 403 -11.29 -11.20 -20.70
N PRO A 404 -11.66 -12.27 -19.98
CA PRO A 404 -12.73 -12.21 -18.98
C PRO A 404 -12.34 -11.36 -17.74
N ASP A 405 -11.05 -11.21 -17.46
CA ASP A 405 -10.50 -10.38 -16.38
C ASP A 405 -10.30 -8.91 -16.81
N GLY A 406 -10.50 -8.59 -18.11
CA GLY A 406 -10.34 -7.26 -18.71
C GLY A 406 -9.35 -7.25 -19.87
N ILE A 407 -9.64 -6.47 -20.92
CA ILE A 407 -8.74 -6.27 -22.08
C ILE A 407 -7.47 -5.52 -21.62
N PHE A 408 -7.66 -4.51 -20.75
CA PHE A 408 -6.62 -3.64 -20.22
C PHE A 408 -6.29 -4.03 -18.76
N HIS A 409 -6.00 -5.32 -18.58
CA HIS A 409 -5.72 -5.99 -17.32
C HIS A 409 -4.51 -6.93 -17.51
N PRO A 410 -3.76 -7.35 -16.47
CA PRO A 410 -2.72 -8.35 -16.63
C PRO A 410 -3.21 -9.59 -17.35
N HIS A 411 -2.60 -9.94 -18.48
CA HIS A 411 -2.98 -11.10 -19.26
C HIS A 411 -2.43 -12.40 -18.66
N LYS A 412 -3.07 -13.51 -19.00
CA LYS A 412 -2.86 -14.83 -18.38
C LYS A 412 -1.40 -15.30 -18.39
N GLU A 413 -0.63 -14.96 -19.43
CA GLU A 413 0.80 -15.31 -19.57
C GLU A 413 1.68 -14.69 -18.49
N TYR A 414 1.23 -13.61 -17.81
CA TYR A 414 1.95 -12.92 -16.73
C TYR A 414 1.38 -13.20 -15.34
N HIS A 415 0.33 -14.04 -15.21
CA HIS A 415 -0.29 -14.36 -13.92
C HIS A 415 0.63 -15.14 -12.97
N ASN A 416 1.70 -15.71 -13.49
CA ASN A 416 2.75 -16.30 -12.66
C ASN A 416 3.44 -15.27 -11.74
N ILE A 417 3.51 -14.01 -12.14
CA ILE A 417 4.09 -12.91 -11.36
C ILE A 417 3.00 -12.00 -10.77
N LYS A 418 2.06 -11.52 -11.60
CA LYS A 418 1.00 -10.60 -11.18
C LYS A 418 -0.32 -10.94 -11.85
N LYS A 419 -1.33 -11.28 -11.06
CA LYS A 419 -2.69 -11.59 -11.52
C LYS A 419 -3.71 -10.53 -11.12
N GLU A 420 -3.48 -9.84 -10.00
CA GLU A 420 -4.43 -8.90 -9.42
C GLU A 420 -4.52 -7.62 -10.26
N ASN A 421 -5.61 -6.88 -10.04
CA ASN A 421 -5.83 -5.57 -10.66
C ASN A 421 -4.63 -4.64 -10.45
N ILE A 422 -4.35 -3.80 -11.43
CA ILE A 422 -3.35 -2.74 -11.36
C ILE A 422 -4.00 -1.49 -10.78
N GLY A 423 -3.73 -1.24 -9.50
CA GLY A 423 -4.21 -0.06 -8.77
C GLY A 423 -3.25 1.11 -8.85
N LEU A 424 -3.57 2.18 -8.10
CA LEU A 424 -2.82 3.44 -8.08
C LEU A 424 -1.30 3.25 -7.91
N ILE A 425 -0.90 2.43 -6.94
CA ILE A 425 0.51 2.24 -6.55
C ILE A 425 1.29 1.57 -7.68
N GLU A 426 0.71 0.52 -8.28
CA GLU A 426 1.32 -0.17 -9.41
C GLU A 426 1.36 0.71 -10.66
N VAL A 427 0.32 1.51 -10.92
CA VAL A 427 0.32 2.50 -12.01
C VAL A 427 1.51 3.44 -11.91
N MET A 428 1.89 3.83 -10.69
CA MET A 428 3.04 4.70 -10.42
C MET A 428 4.41 3.99 -10.55
N GLY A 429 4.43 2.67 -10.83
CA GLY A 429 5.66 1.90 -11.08
C GLY A 429 6.21 1.17 -9.87
N LEU A 430 5.44 1.03 -8.80
CA LEU A 430 5.80 0.27 -7.60
C LEU A 430 5.04 -1.06 -7.57
N ALA A 431 5.70 -2.15 -7.97
CA ALA A 431 5.14 -3.49 -7.96
C ALA A 431 5.00 -4.02 -6.52
N ILE A 432 3.79 -4.42 -6.15
CA ILE A 432 3.53 -5.15 -4.91
C ILE A 432 3.21 -6.59 -5.27
N LEU A 433 4.19 -7.47 -5.09
CA LEU A 433 4.14 -8.87 -5.50
C LEU A 433 3.88 -9.80 -4.30
N PRO A 434 3.25 -10.97 -4.53
CA PRO A 434 2.88 -11.91 -3.48
C PRO A 434 4.08 -12.60 -2.82
N ALA A 435 3.95 -12.93 -1.53
CA ALA A 435 5.01 -13.53 -0.72
C ALA A 435 5.53 -14.87 -1.28
N ARG A 436 4.68 -15.66 -1.95
CA ARG A 436 5.05 -16.94 -2.58
C ARG A 436 6.25 -16.83 -3.52
N LEU A 437 6.43 -15.68 -4.16
CA LEU A 437 7.54 -15.46 -5.09
C LEU A 437 8.92 -15.53 -4.43
N LYS A 438 9.04 -15.35 -3.11
CA LYS A 438 10.29 -15.53 -2.39
C LYS A 438 10.82 -16.97 -2.55
N ASP A 439 10.00 -17.95 -2.18
CA ASP A 439 10.40 -19.35 -2.18
C ASP A 439 10.41 -19.93 -3.60
N GLN A 440 9.45 -19.51 -4.44
CA GLN A 440 9.40 -19.90 -5.85
C GLN A 440 10.61 -19.39 -6.63
N SER A 441 11.05 -18.14 -6.43
CA SER A 441 12.26 -17.61 -7.07
C SER A 441 13.53 -18.34 -6.60
N ALA A 442 13.62 -18.73 -5.32
CA ALA A 442 14.73 -19.51 -4.82
C ALA A 442 14.81 -20.88 -5.50
N ALA A 443 13.67 -21.58 -5.63
CA ALA A 443 13.59 -22.86 -6.34
C ALA A 443 13.91 -22.75 -7.84
N ILE A 444 13.46 -21.66 -8.50
CA ILE A 444 13.81 -21.41 -9.92
C ILE A 444 15.30 -21.11 -10.06
N ALA A 445 15.91 -20.40 -9.11
CA ALA A 445 17.36 -20.19 -9.09
C ALA A 445 18.13 -21.52 -8.99
N ASP A 446 17.65 -22.49 -8.20
CA ASP A 446 18.24 -23.84 -8.11
C ASP A 446 18.19 -24.57 -9.46
N ILE A 447 17.10 -24.42 -10.23
CA ILE A 447 16.99 -24.96 -11.59
C ILE A 447 18.01 -24.31 -12.52
N LEU A 448 18.12 -22.98 -12.51
CA LEU A 448 19.06 -22.22 -13.38
C LEU A 448 20.53 -22.46 -13.03
N THR A 449 20.83 -22.86 -11.79
CA THR A 449 22.20 -23.27 -11.40
C THR A 449 22.50 -24.74 -11.71
N GLY A 450 21.49 -25.53 -12.05
CA GLY A 450 21.60 -26.99 -12.21
C GLY A 450 21.65 -27.76 -10.88
N SER A 451 21.39 -27.08 -9.75
CA SER A 451 21.37 -27.72 -8.41
C SER A 451 20.10 -28.55 -8.18
N ALA A 452 19.02 -28.27 -8.92
CA ALA A 452 17.76 -29.00 -8.88
C ALA A 452 17.22 -29.25 -10.29
N PRO A 453 16.47 -30.37 -10.51
CA PRO A 453 15.78 -30.62 -11.78
C PRO A 453 14.61 -29.66 -11.96
N ASN A 454 14.22 -29.40 -13.22
CA ASN A 454 13.00 -28.66 -13.52
C ASN A 454 11.77 -29.56 -13.33
N THR A 455 11.07 -29.41 -12.20
CA THR A 455 9.84 -30.15 -11.87
C THR A 455 8.56 -29.33 -12.14
N SER A 456 8.66 -28.18 -12.81
CA SER A 456 7.53 -27.27 -13.01
C SER A 456 6.34 -27.89 -13.77
N ARG A 457 6.57 -28.92 -14.58
CA ARG A 457 5.52 -29.63 -15.32
C ARG A 457 5.01 -30.89 -14.62
N GLU A 458 5.53 -31.23 -13.44
CA GLU A 458 5.05 -32.35 -12.66
C GLU A 458 3.71 -32.04 -11.98
N ALA A 459 2.87 -33.06 -11.81
CA ALA A 459 1.58 -32.90 -11.17
C ALA A 459 1.75 -32.44 -9.69
N GLY A 460 1.06 -31.35 -9.33
CA GLY A 460 1.12 -30.78 -7.98
C GLY A 460 2.35 -29.91 -7.70
N SER A 461 3.19 -29.64 -8.71
CA SER A 461 4.35 -28.77 -8.54
C SER A 461 3.95 -27.37 -8.09
N PRO A 462 4.58 -26.81 -7.04
CA PRO A 462 4.39 -25.39 -6.66
C PRO A 462 4.91 -24.42 -7.73
N LEU A 463 5.70 -24.89 -8.69
CA LEU A 463 6.23 -24.13 -9.82
C LEU A 463 5.40 -24.25 -11.10
N ALA A 464 4.28 -24.99 -11.09
CA ALA A 464 3.47 -25.23 -12.28
C ALA A 464 2.99 -23.94 -12.97
N VAL A 465 2.67 -22.93 -12.19
CA VAL A 465 2.25 -21.60 -12.69
C VAL A 465 3.36 -20.88 -13.47
N HIS A 466 4.62 -21.27 -13.26
CA HIS A 466 5.81 -20.67 -13.89
C HIS A 466 6.38 -21.53 -15.04
N ALA A 467 5.78 -22.68 -15.39
CA ALA A 467 6.40 -23.68 -16.27
C ALA A 467 6.89 -23.10 -17.60
N ASP A 468 6.02 -22.38 -18.33
CA ASP A 468 6.40 -21.78 -19.63
C ASP A 468 7.47 -20.69 -19.48
N TRP A 469 7.40 -19.91 -18.41
CA TRP A 469 8.39 -18.87 -18.09
C TRP A 469 9.75 -19.50 -17.73
N ILE A 470 9.78 -20.58 -16.94
CA ILE A 470 11.01 -21.33 -16.61
C ILE A 470 11.67 -21.89 -17.86
N ASP A 471 10.88 -22.50 -18.76
CA ASP A 471 11.39 -23.02 -20.04
C ASP A 471 12.03 -21.88 -20.89
N GLY A 472 11.38 -20.71 -20.90
CA GLY A 472 11.93 -19.50 -21.54
C GLY A 472 13.25 -19.04 -20.90
N LEU A 473 13.36 -19.05 -19.57
CA LEU A 473 14.57 -18.70 -18.84
C LEU A 473 15.70 -19.69 -19.12
N ILE A 474 15.43 -20.98 -19.11
CA ILE A 474 16.40 -22.04 -19.44
C ILE A 474 16.91 -21.85 -20.88
N LYS A 475 16.01 -21.59 -21.83
CA LYS A 475 16.37 -21.33 -23.22
C LYS A 475 17.27 -20.11 -23.37
N LYS A 476 17.01 -19.05 -22.60
CA LYS A 476 17.73 -17.76 -22.67
C LYS A 476 19.08 -17.80 -21.95
N TYR A 477 19.17 -18.46 -20.80
CA TYR A 477 20.30 -18.36 -19.88
C TYR A 477 21.02 -19.69 -19.60
N GLY A 478 20.41 -20.84 -19.94
CA GLY A 478 20.92 -22.18 -19.60
C GLY A 478 20.69 -22.56 -18.14
N THR A 479 21.29 -23.70 -17.75
CA THR A 479 21.19 -24.29 -16.40
C THR A 479 22.55 -24.42 -15.70
N GLY A 480 23.51 -23.59 -16.00
CA GLY A 480 24.86 -23.63 -15.42
C GLY A 480 25.28 -22.31 -14.79
N LEU A 481 24.31 -21.47 -14.40
CA LEU A 481 24.62 -20.17 -13.82
C LEU A 481 25.20 -20.30 -12.41
N LYS A 482 26.08 -19.36 -12.02
CA LYS A 482 26.42 -19.16 -10.62
C LYS A 482 25.18 -18.63 -9.87
N ARG A 483 25.04 -18.98 -8.59
CA ARG A 483 23.87 -18.62 -7.75
C ARG A 483 23.54 -17.11 -7.80
N GLU A 484 24.52 -16.27 -7.55
CA GLU A 484 24.36 -14.80 -7.58
C GLU A 484 23.85 -14.30 -8.94
N LYS A 485 24.35 -14.91 -10.04
CA LYS A 485 23.89 -14.54 -11.39
C LYS A 485 22.47 -15.01 -11.65
N ALA A 486 22.08 -16.20 -11.19
CA ALA A 486 20.72 -16.73 -11.33
C ALA A 486 19.72 -15.84 -10.57
N GLU A 487 20.05 -15.42 -9.36
CA GLU A 487 19.20 -14.51 -8.57
C GLU A 487 19.09 -13.12 -9.23
N ALA A 488 20.18 -12.57 -9.75
CA ALA A 488 20.15 -11.29 -10.45
C ALA A 488 19.28 -11.36 -11.72
N VAL A 489 19.45 -12.40 -12.53
CA VAL A 489 18.62 -12.65 -13.73
C VAL A 489 17.14 -12.73 -13.36
N LEU A 490 16.79 -13.46 -12.29
CA LEU A 490 15.40 -13.60 -11.87
C LEU A 490 14.79 -12.27 -11.42
N ARG A 491 15.55 -11.43 -10.71
CA ARG A 491 15.09 -10.08 -10.34
C ARG A 491 14.78 -9.23 -11.57
N ASP A 492 15.69 -9.23 -12.54
CA ASP A 492 15.50 -8.47 -13.79
C ASP A 492 14.29 -8.99 -14.57
N GLU A 493 14.17 -10.31 -14.74
CA GLU A 493 13.08 -10.93 -15.49
C GLU A 493 11.71 -10.75 -14.82
N ILE A 494 11.63 -10.78 -13.48
CA ILE A 494 10.40 -10.44 -12.73
C ILE A 494 10.00 -9.00 -13.02
N GLY A 495 10.94 -8.07 -12.98
CA GLY A 495 10.67 -6.66 -13.28
C GLY A 495 10.25 -6.42 -14.73
N ILE A 496 10.85 -7.15 -15.70
CA ILE A 496 10.44 -7.12 -17.11
C ILE A 496 9.02 -7.64 -17.27
N VAL A 497 8.66 -8.76 -16.63
CA VAL A 497 7.29 -9.27 -16.63
C VAL A 497 6.32 -8.24 -16.06
N PHE A 498 6.68 -7.55 -14.97
CA PHE A 498 5.84 -6.49 -14.42
C PHE A 498 5.71 -5.28 -15.37
N SER A 499 6.75 -4.94 -16.12
CA SER A 499 6.66 -3.93 -17.19
C SER A 499 5.61 -4.29 -18.24
N HIS A 500 5.59 -5.55 -18.68
CA HIS A 500 4.56 -6.04 -19.61
C HIS A 500 3.16 -6.05 -19.00
N VAL A 501 3.05 -6.34 -17.72
CA VAL A 501 1.78 -6.21 -16.98
C VAL A 501 1.26 -4.77 -17.02
N LEU A 502 2.13 -3.77 -16.87
CA LEU A 502 1.74 -2.36 -17.01
C LEU A 502 1.37 -2.00 -18.46
N GLU A 503 2.07 -2.55 -19.46
CA GLU A 503 1.73 -2.39 -20.88
C GLU A 503 0.35 -3.00 -21.20
N ASN A 504 0.00 -4.15 -20.61
CA ASN A 504 -1.34 -4.71 -20.72
C ASN A 504 -2.39 -3.75 -20.15
N ALA A 505 -2.10 -3.08 -19.02
CA ALA A 505 -3.00 -2.12 -18.39
C ALA A 505 -3.14 -0.79 -19.17
N GLY A 506 -2.23 -0.48 -20.08
CA GLY A 506 -2.28 0.69 -20.96
C GLY A 506 -3.37 0.58 -22.03
N VAL A 507 -4.24 1.57 -22.13
CA VAL A 507 -5.35 1.59 -23.10
C VAL A 507 -4.88 1.89 -24.51
N PHE A 508 -3.88 2.74 -24.68
CA PHE A 508 -3.17 2.95 -25.94
C PHE A 508 -1.84 2.21 -25.88
N LYS A 509 -1.67 1.21 -26.74
CA LYS A 509 -0.44 0.38 -26.72
C LYS A 509 0.79 1.17 -27.16
N GLN A 510 1.97 0.67 -26.81
CA GLN A 510 3.25 1.35 -27.07
C GLN A 510 3.76 1.16 -28.51
N ASP A 511 2.93 0.63 -29.39
CA ASP A 511 3.20 0.54 -30.82
C ASP A 511 2.75 1.81 -31.59
N ALA A 512 3.10 1.89 -32.86
CA ALA A 512 2.79 3.05 -33.72
C ALA A 512 1.28 3.32 -33.82
N ALA A 513 0.43 2.28 -33.84
CA ALA A 513 -1.02 2.40 -33.96
C ALA A 513 -1.62 2.96 -32.66
N GLY A 514 -1.21 2.41 -31.51
CA GLY A 514 -1.66 2.88 -30.19
C GLY A 514 -1.23 4.32 -29.91
N GLN A 515 -0.01 4.70 -30.27
CA GLN A 515 0.48 6.07 -30.08
C GLN A 515 -0.22 7.07 -31.02
N ALA A 516 -0.53 6.66 -32.27
CA ALA A 516 -1.35 7.48 -33.17
C ALA A 516 -2.79 7.65 -32.67
N ALA A 517 -3.40 6.60 -32.12
CA ALA A 517 -4.73 6.67 -31.51
C ALA A 517 -4.73 7.53 -30.24
N PHE A 518 -3.68 7.48 -29.42
CA PHE A 518 -3.55 8.36 -28.26
C PHE A 518 -3.50 9.84 -28.66
N LEU A 519 -2.67 10.17 -29.67
CA LEU A 519 -2.62 11.52 -30.19
C LEU A 519 -3.97 11.96 -30.75
N LYS A 520 -4.67 11.11 -31.51
CA LYS A 520 -6.03 11.35 -32.04
C LYS A 520 -7.01 11.67 -30.91
N PHE A 521 -6.98 10.94 -29.81
CA PHE A 521 -7.78 11.26 -28.62
C PHE A 521 -7.45 12.65 -28.10
N MET A 522 -6.17 12.96 -27.87
CA MET A 522 -5.76 14.28 -27.37
C MET A 522 -6.15 15.42 -28.32
N GLU A 523 -6.10 15.18 -29.63
CA GLU A 523 -6.56 16.13 -30.64
C GLU A 523 -8.05 16.40 -30.56
N SER A 524 -8.87 15.38 -30.25
CA SER A 524 -10.31 15.54 -30.07
C SER A 524 -10.67 16.44 -28.87
N VAL A 525 -9.77 16.55 -27.88
CA VAL A 525 -9.88 17.42 -26.71
C VAL A 525 -9.26 18.82 -26.97
N GLY A 526 -8.79 19.08 -28.18
CA GLY A 526 -8.22 20.36 -28.56
C GLY A 526 -6.73 20.51 -28.32
N TYR A 527 -6.02 19.45 -27.98
CA TYR A 527 -4.56 19.45 -27.88
C TYR A 527 -3.92 19.23 -29.24
N ARG A 528 -2.75 19.82 -29.45
CA ARG A 528 -1.91 19.65 -30.67
C ARG A 528 -0.46 19.46 -30.23
N LYS A 529 0.35 18.82 -31.05
CA LYS A 529 1.80 18.74 -30.83
C LYS A 529 2.36 20.16 -30.68
N ALA A 530 3.20 20.35 -29.65
CA ALA A 530 3.81 21.63 -29.33
C ALA A 530 4.94 21.99 -30.31
#